data_b4ef9a5a11c0ef02fcecd2a77686ac27
#
_entry.id   b4ef9a5a11c0ef02fcecd2a77686ac27
#
_cell.length_a   1.000
_cell.length_b   1.000
_cell.length_c   1.000
_cell.angle_alpha   90.00
_cell.angle_beta   90.00
_cell.angle_gamma   90.00
#
_symmetry.space_group_name_H-M   'P 1'
#
loop_
_entity.id
_entity.type
_entity.pdbx_description
1 polymer ?
#
loop_
_entity_poly.entity_id
_entity_poly.type
_entity_poly.pdbx_seq_one_letter_code
_entity_poly.pdbx_strand_id
1 'polypeptide(L)'
;MNNFNEIARSIAKDAVQYAAQNGTTLDYTRESVENVDMFLETFHDSLDSYEGDEGAKTLWNAAVLFGTYIGETLLRCGLAEKGFVWVEDDGLPVLSIPGSETSASPITKAHKRILNGAEDSLKSFVDVVFSVVNGEWPKTGVLRVPDVETASGEKTERIVLKETDYYISLVAEGKEDFVIFKSHDGFFQFYGVGDQFVCEAWFHLNGRRAYALINPDCADTRRVDLVTPLGRYTPRKRDIISLEQLETAVHAYFSNLEEADFLAKVPYEKMEM
;
A
#
# COMPACT_ATOMS: atom_id res chain seq x y z
N MET A 1 12.43 31.37 -12.45
CA MET A 1 12.91 29.99 -12.60
C MET A 1 13.22 29.46 -11.22
N ASN A 2 12.63 28.36 -10.83
CA ASN A 2 12.71 27.89 -9.45
C ASN A 2 14.15 27.45 -9.12
N ASN A 3 14.76 28.15 -8.17
CA ASN A 3 16.08 27.83 -7.59
C ASN A 3 16.11 26.42 -6.94
N PHE A 4 14.95 25.81 -6.70
CA PHE A 4 14.79 24.50 -6.06
C PHE A 4 15.46 23.35 -6.84
N ASN A 5 15.30 23.30 -8.16
CA ASN A 5 15.93 22.24 -8.96
C ASN A 5 17.46 22.30 -8.95
N GLU A 6 18.04 23.51 -8.86
CA GLU A 6 19.51 23.68 -8.77
C GLU A 6 20.01 23.28 -7.38
N ILE A 7 19.28 23.65 -6.33
CA ILE A 7 19.58 23.26 -4.95
C ILE A 7 19.53 21.74 -4.81
N ALA A 8 18.46 21.11 -5.29
CA ALA A 8 18.31 19.66 -5.24
C ALA A 8 19.45 18.93 -5.95
N ARG A 9 19.86 19.40 -7.14
CA ARG A 9 21.02 18.84 -7.85
C ARG A 9 22.33 18.99 -7.07
N SER A 10 22.50 20.09 -6.34
CA SER A 10 23.67 20.30 -5.49
C SER A 10 23.68 19.31 -4.32
N ILE A 11 22.57 19.21 -3.60
CA ILE A 11 22.43 18.28 -2.47
C ILE A 11 22.64 16.82 -2.92
N ALA A 12 22.07 16.44 -4.06
CA ALA A 12 22.27 15.09 -4.60
C ALA A 12 23.75 14.78 -4.94
N LYS A 13 24.53 15.78 -5.38
CA LYS A 13 25.98 15.63 -5.57
C LYS A 13 26.72 15.45 -4.25
N ASP A 14 26.28 16.14 -3.20
CA ASP A 14 26.85 15.97 -1.87
C ASP A 14 26.58 14.55 -1.34
N ALA A 15 25.42 13.96 -1.63
CA ALA A 15 25.14 12.55 -1.33
C ALA A 15 26.11 11.60 -2.05
N VAL A 16 26.40 11.86 -3.34
CA VAL A 16 27.36 11.08 -4.12
C VAL A 16 28.76 11.17 -3.50
N GLN A 17 29.19 12.37 -3.10
CA GLN A 17 30.50 12.56 -2.46
C GLN A 17 30.57 11.87 -1.10
N TYR A 18 29.53 11.97 -0.30
CA TYR A 18 29.44 11.29 0.98
C TYR A 18 29.55 9.77 0.81
N ALA A 19 28.82 9.20 -0.12
CA ALA A 19 28.86 7.77 -0.41
C ALA A 19 30.27 7.32 -0.86
N ALA A 20 30.92 8.09 -1.75
CA ALA A 20 32.27 7.80 -2.22
C ALA A 20 33.32 7.83 -1.09
N GLN A 21 33.20 8.75 -0.14
CA GLN A 21 34.06 8.81 1.05
C GLN A 21 33.86 7.57 1.97
N ASN A 22 32.70 6.93 1.91
CA ASN A 22 32.38 5.71 2.64
C ASN A 22 32.51 4.44 1.78
N GLY A 23 33.22 4.51 0.65
CA GLY A 23 33.53 3.35 -0.19
C GLY A 23 32.36 2.82 -1.02
N THR A 24 31.29 3.58 -1.18
CA THR A 24 30.07 3.20 -1.90
C THR A 24 29.84 4.12 -3.10
N THR A 25 29.33 3.58 -4.19
CA THR A 25 29.03 4.34 -5.41
C THR A 25 27.54 4.67 -5.51
N LEU A 26 27.23 5.93 -5.75
CA LEU A 26 25.90 6.42 -6.12
C LEU A 26 25.99 7.05 -7.51
N ASP A 27 25.40 6.40 -8.51
CA ASP A 27 25.54 6.74 -9.95
C ASP A 27 24.21 7.16 -10.61
N TYR A 28 23.18 7.41 -9.81
CA TYR A 28 21.83 7.76 -10.24
C TYR A 28 21.14 6.65 -11.05
N THR A 29 21.55 5.40 -10.91
CA THR A 29 20.81 4.25 -11.41
C THR A 29 19.76 3.78 -10.40
N ARG A 30 18.78 2.97 -10.85
CA ARG A 30 17.80 2.36 -9.92
C ARG A 30 18.48 1.39 -8.95
N GLU A 31 19.52 0.71 -9.42
CA GLU A 31 20.31 -0.23 -8.64
C GLU A 31 21.04 0.47 -7.47
N SER A 32 21.52 1.71 -7.68
CA SER A 32 22.20 2.49 -6.63
C SER A 32 21.28 2.92 -5.46
N VAL A 33 19.95 2.80 -5.62
CA VAL A 33 18.98 3.03 -4.54
C VAL A 33 19.18 2.06 -3.38
N GLU A 34 19.58 0.81 -3.65
CA GLU A 34 19.87 -0.18 -2.62
C GLU A 34 21.04 0.26 -1.72
N ASN A 35 22.02 0.94 -2.29
CA ASN A 35 23.12 1.53 -1.52
C ASN A 35 22.65 2.64 -0.57
N VAL A 36 21.64 3.42 -0.99
CA VAL A 36 21.01 4.42 -0.12
C VAL A 36 20.24 3.75 1.01
N ASP A 37 19.50 2.69 0.72
CA ASP A 37 18.80 1.89 1.75
C ASP A 37 19.77 1.41 2.85
N MET A 38 20.98 0.94 2.46
CA MET A 38 22.02 0.54 3.42
C MET A 38 22.53 1.70 4.29
N PHE A 39 22.72 2.89 3.69
CA PHE A 39 23.11 4.06 4.50
C PHE A 39 22.03 4.43 5.51
N LEU A 40 20.78 4.45 5.11
CA LEU A 40 19.69 4.80 6.00
C LEU A 40 19.45 3.74 7.08
N GLU A 41 19.77 2.46 6.82
CA GLU A 41 19.78 1.43 7.84
C GLU A 41 20.74 1.74 8.98
N THR A 42 21.96 2.25 8.69
CA THR A 42 22.92 2.59 9.74
C THR A 42 22.39 3.70 10.68
N PHE A 43 21.59 4.63 10.17
CA PHE A 43 20.91 5.62 11.01
C PHE A 43 19.78 4.98 11.81
N HIS A 44 19.03 4.06 11.21
CA HIS A 44 17.97 3.32 11.90
C HIS A 44 18.52 2.49 13.05
N ASP A 45 19.57 1.72 12.83
CA ASP A 45 20.22 0.90 13.85
C ASP A 45 20.80 1.71 15.02
N SER A 46 21.03 3.00 14.78
CA SER A 46 21.63 3.92 15.75
C SER A 46 20.65 4.95 16.29
N LEU A 47 19.33 4.79 16.11
CA LEU A 47 18.32 5.80 16.49
C LEU A 47 18.46 6.28 17.93
N ASP A 48 18.72 5.39 18.86
CA ASP A 48 18.90 5.71 20.30
C ASP A 48 20.08 6.66 20.56
N SER A 49 20.98 6.81 19.59
CA SER A 49 22.12 7.73 19.68
C SER A 49 21.77 9.17 19.26
N TYR A 50 20.58 9.37 18.67
CA TYR A 50 20.12 10.67 18.13
C TYR A 50 19.01 11.25 19.00
N GLU A 51 19.30 11.52 20.27
CA GLU A 51 18.35 12.11 21.19
C GLU A 51 18.26 13.64 21.07
N GLY A 52 17.06 14.18 21.41
CA GLY A 52 16.79 15.60 21.45
C GLY A 52 16.77 16.30 20.08
N ASP A 53 16.70 17.63 20.11
CA ASP A 53 16.53 18.44 18.88
C ASP A 53 17.70 18.32 17.89
N GLU A 54 18.93 18.22 18.39
CA GLU A 54 20.12 18.06 17.52
C GLU A 54 20.17 16.68 16.87
N GLY A 55 19.73 15.62 17.58
CA GLY A 55 19.59 14.29 17.02
C GLY A 55 18.53 14.26 15.91
N ALA A 56 17.34 14.78 16.18
CA ALA A 56 16.26 14.89 15.22
C ALA A 56 16.67 15.66 13.96
N LYS A 57 17.40 16.76 14.12
CA LYS A 57 17.93 17.56 13.02
C LYS A 57 18.97 16.78 12.19
N THR A 58 19.80 15.98 12.82
CA THR A 58 20.78 15.13 12.12
C THR A 58 20.08 14.08 11.25
N LEU A 59 19.07 13.39 11.79
CA LEU A 59 18.28 12.43 11.03
C LEU A 59 17.52 13.08 9.87
N TRP A 60 16.96 14.26 10.09
CA TRP A 60 16.31 15.03 9.04
C TRP A 60 17.29 15.45 7.94
N ASN A 61 18.50 15.91 8.29
CA ASN A 61 19.52 16.26 7.30
C ASN A 61 19.96 15.05 6.46
N ALA A 62 20.08 13.87 7.07
CA ALA A 62 20.35 12.62 6.35
C ALA A 62 19.19 12.28 5.39
N ALA A 63 17.95 12.45 5.84
CA ALA A 63 16.77 12.25 4.99
C ALA A 63 16.74 13.24 3.80
N VAL A 64 17.06 14.50 4.03
CA VAL A 64 17.17 15.51 2.96
C VAL A 64 18.28 15.13 1.97
N LEU A 65 19.46 14.76 2.46
CA LEU A 65 20.61 14.39 1.62
C LEU A 65 20.27 13.23 0.69
N PHE A 66 19.87 12.11 1.27
CA PHE A 66 19.61 10.88 0.52
C PHE A 66 18.27 10.88 -0.21
N GLY A 67 17.21 11.48 0.38
CA GLY A 67 15.92 11.63 -0.29
C GLY A 67 16.01 12.51 -1.54
N THR A 68 16.83 13.57 -1.50
CA THR A 68 17.07 14.41 -2.68
C THR A 68 17.84 13.63 -3.76
N TYR A 69 18.81 12.79 -3.38
CA TYR A 69 19.49 11.89 -4.31
C TYR A 69 18.48 10.93 -4.98
N ILE A 70 17.57 10.32 -4.21
CA ILE A 70 16.52 9.46 -4.76
C ILE A 70 15.64 10.23 -5.74
N GLY A 71 15.22 11.45 -5.41
CA GLY A 71 14.43 12.29 -6.32
C GLY A 71 15.16 12.62 -7.62
N GLU A 72 16.44 12.96 -7.57
CA GLU A 72 17.26 13.17 -8.77
C GLU A 72 17.47 11.88 -9.58
N THR A 73 17.55 10.73 -8.91
CA THR A 73 17.58 9.42 -9.57
C THR A 73 16.27 9.16 -10.32
N LEU A 74 15.13 9.39 -9.68
CA LEU A 74 13.80 9.26 -10.31
C LEU A 74 13.69 10.15 -11.55
N LEU A 75 14.08 11.43 -11.45
CA LEU A 75 14.04 12.36 -12.58
C LEU A 75 14.90 11.88 -13.75
N ARG A 76 16.14 11.43 -13.51
CA ARG A 76 17.06 10.95 -14.55
C ARG A 76 16.64 9.64 -15.18
N CYS A 77 15.95 8.78 -14.40
CA CYS A 77 15.44 7.50 -14.88
C CYS A 77 14.09 7.62 -15.62
N GLY A 78 13.64 8.84 -15.96
CA GLY A 78 12.50 9.03 -16.87
C GLY A 78 11.38 9.93 -16.35
N LEU A 79 11.32 10.29 -15.06
CA LEU A 79 10.26 11.15 -14.54
C LEU A 79 10.34 12.57 -15.12
N ALA A 80 11.55 13.08 -15.42
CA ALA A 80 11.71 14.39 -16.06
C ALA A 80 11.07 14.45 -17.45
N GLU A 81 11.15 13.37 -18.23
CA GLU A 81 10.53 13.25 -19.53
C GLU A 81 8.98 13.25 -19.47
N LYS A 82 8.44 12.87 -18.33
CA LYS A 82 7.00 12.88 -18.02
C LYS A 82 6.54 14.20 -17.40
N GLY A 83 7.42 15.18 -17.28
CA GLY A 83 7.10 16.53 -16.80
C GLY A 83 7.22 16.70 -15.29
N PHE A 84 7.74 15.74 -14.55
CA PHE A 84 8.01 15.91 -13.12
C PHE A 84 9.17 16.86 -12.89
N VAL A 85 9.01 17.71 -11.91
CA VAL A 85 10.02 18.66 -11.42
C VAL A 85 9.91 18.76 -9.89
N TRP A 86 10.95 19.27 -9.26
CA TRP A 86 10.85 19.63 -7.85
C TRP A 86 9.93 20.84 -7.67
N VAL A 87 8.95 20.71 -6.80
CA VAL A 87 8.05 21.79 -6.36
C VAL A 87 8.02 21.83 -4.84
N GLU A 88 7.56 22.94 -4.29
CA GLU A 88 7.25 23.05 -2.85
C GLU A 88 5.79 22.70 -2.63
N ASP A 89 5.52 21.79 -1.72
CA ASP A 89 4.21 21.39 -1.28
C ASP A 89 4.19 21.38 0.25
N ASP A 90 3.37 22.26 0.83
CA ASP A 90 3.26 22.47 2.28
C ASP A 90 4.63 22.64 3.00
N GLY A 91 5.53 23.41 2.38
CA GLY A 91 6.86 23.70 2.92
C GLY A 91 7.89 22.59 2.70
N LEU A 92 7.55 21.49 2.03
CA LEU A 92 8.44 20.36 1.74
C LEU A 92 8.71 20.24 0.23
N PRO A 93 9.94 19.94 -0.19
CA PRO A 93 10.25 19.62 -1.57
C PRO A 93 9.68 18.25 -1.96
N VAL A 94 8.87 18.22 -3.03
CA VAL A 94 8.32 16.99 -3.62
C VAL A 94 8.54 17.00 -5.13
N LEU A 95 8.49 15.82 -5.75
CA LEU A 95 8.42 15.70 -7.20
C LEU A 95 6.97 15.71 -7.64
N SER A 96 6.59 16.64 -8.52
CA SER A 96 5.23 16.71 -9.06
C SER A 96 5.24 17.25 -10.50
N ILE A 97 4.18 16.99 -11.22
CA ILE A 97 3.87 17.65 -12.48
C ILE A 97 3.10 18.92 -12.14
N PRO A 98 3.57 20.12 -12.54
CA PRO A 98 2.88 21.37 -12.24
C PRO A 98 1.40 21.35 -12.64
N GLY A 99 0.50 21.59 -11.68
CA GLY A 99 -0.94 21.57 -11.90
C GLY A 99 -1.59 20.19 -11.83
N SER A 100 -0.87 19.15 -11.44
CA SER A 100 -1.39 17.81 -11.18
C SER A 100 -1.46 17.54 -9.67
N GLU A 101 -2.36 16.65 -9.28
CA GLU A 101 -2.42 16.12 -7.91
C GLU A 101 -1.41 14.97 -7.67
N THR A 102 -0.72 14.53 -8.73
CA THR A 102 0.25 13.44 -8.63
C THR A 102 1.58 13.97 -8.10
N SER A 103 2.02 13.46 -6.97
CA SER A 103 3.31 13.81 -6.36
C SER A 103 4.02 12.59 -5.78
N ALA A 104 5.33 12.71 -5.63
CA ALA A 104 6.18 11.76 -4.93
C ALA A 104 7.07 12.52 -3.94
N SER A 105 7.17 12.03 -2.71
CA SER A 105 7.87 12.69 -1.60
C SER A 105 9.11 11.90 -1.16
N PRO A 106 10.20 11.90 -1.94
CA PRO A 106 11.37 11.07 -1.67
C PRO A 106 12.08 11.44 -0.37
N ILE A 107 12.08 12.71 0.03
CA ILE A 107 12.69 13.16 1.30
C ILE A 107 11.89 12.60 2.49
N THR A 108 10.57 12.74 2.46
CA THR A 108 9.70 12.17 3.50
C THR A 108 9.84 10.65 3.57
N LYS A 109 9.96 9.98 2.42
CA LYS A 109 10.17 8.53 2.37
C LYS A 109 11.51 8.12 2.98
N ALA A 110 12.59 8.86 2.68
CA ALA A 110 13.89 8.63 3.31
C ALA A 110 13.84 8.82 4.83
N HIS A 111 13.12 9.83 5.32
CA HIS A 111 12.92 10.05 6.75
C HIS A 111 12.16 8.89 7.41
N LYS A 112 11.07 8.41 6.78
CA LYS A 112 10.34 7.23 7.24
C LYS A 112 11.23 5.98 7.26
N ARG A 113 12.10 5.81 6.24
CA ARG A 113 13.05 4.70 6.20
C ARG A 113 14.01 4.70 7.39
N ILE A 114 14.47 5.88 7.81
CA ILE A 114 15.29 6.02 9.02
C ILE A 114 14.47 5.65 10.26
N LEU A 115 13.25 6.14 10.40
CA LEU A 115 12.44 5.93 11.61
C LEU A 115 11.88 4.51 11.74
N ASN A 116 11.41 3.92 10.63
CA ASN A 116 10.66 2.67 10.63
C ASN A 116 11.48 1.47 10.12
N GLY A 117 12.71 1.69 9.65
CA GLY A 117 13.57 0.62 9.15
C GLY A 117 13.10 0.05 7.80
N ALA A 118 13.34 -1.23 7.59
CA ALA A 118 13.14 -1.93 6.31
C ALA A 118 11.68 -1.95 5.82
N GLU A 119 10.70 -1.70 6.69
CA GLU A 119 9.30 -1.59 6.31
C GLU A 119 9.05 -0.42 5.33
N ASP A 120 9.89 0.61 5.38
CA ASP A 120 9.81 1.79 4.51
C ASP A 120 10.89 1.80 3.40
N SER A 121 11.20 0.66 2.79
CA SER A 121 12.21 0.49 1.74
C SER A 121 12.12 1.55 0.63
N LEU A 122 13.26 2.16 0.30
CA LEU A 122 13.38 3.11 -0.81
C LEU A 122 13.31 2.43 -2.17
N LYS A 123 13.82 1.20 -2.28
CA LYS A 123 13.68 0.41 -3.50
C LYS A 123 12.22 0.19 -3.85
N SER A 124 11.41 -0.28 -2.89
CA SER A 124 9.96 -0.45 -3.09
C SER A 124 9.29 0.86 -3.48
N PHE A 125 9.67 1.98 -2.85
CA PHE A 125 9.13 3.29 -3.20
C PHE A 125 9.45 3.68 -4.64
N VAL A 126 10.69 3.51 -5.09
CA VAL A 126 11.11 3.82 -6.47
C VAL A 126 10.37 2.96 -7.47
N ASP A 127 10.21 1.66 -7.19
CA ASP A 127 9.48 0.74 -8.06
C ASP A 127 8.00 1.12 -8.18
N VAL A 128 7.36 1.50 -7.08
CA VAL A 128 5.97 2.01 -7.07
C VAL A 128 5.84 3.29 -7.88
N VAL A 129 6.73 4.27 -7.68
CA VAL A 129 6.68 5.55 -8.41
C VAL A 129 6.77 5.31 -9.92
N PHE A 130 7.68 4.45 -10.38
CA PHE A 130 7.79 4.12 -11.80
C PHE A 130 6.56 3.40 -12.33
N SER A 131 6.02 2.46 -11.59
CA SER A 131 4.82 1.73 -11.99
C SER A 131 3.61 2.65 -12.16
N VAL A 132 3.40 3.55 -11.19
CA VAL A 132 2.32 4.54 -11.24
C VAL A 132 2.48 5.47 -12.43
N VAL A 133 3.69 6.01 -12.63
CA VAL A 133 3.97 6.99 -13.70
C VAL A 133 3.95 6.38 -15.09
N ASN A 134 4.24 5.09 -15.24
CA ASN A 134 4.16 4.36 -16.49
C ASN A 134 2.76 3.80 -16.79
N GLY A 135 1.80 3.99 -15.86
CA GLY A 135 0.49 3.34 -15.96
C GLY A 135 0.57 1.83 -15.74
N GLU A 136 1.73 1.38 -15.30
CA GLU A 136 1.98 0.03 -14.84
C GLU A 136 1.83 0.05 -13.32
N TRP A 137 0.63 -0.20 -12.80
CA TRP A 137 0.50 -0.52 -11.40
C TRP A 137 1.39 -1.72 -11.10
N PRO A 138 2.19 -1.69 -10.03
CA PRO A 138 3.06 -2.81 -9.71
C PRO A 138 2.19 -4.06 -9.62
N LYS A 139 2.44 -5.02 -10.51
CA LYS A 139 1.80 -6.33 -10.47
C LYS A 139 2.19 -7.13 -9.22
N THR A 140 3.10 -6.59 -8.43
CA THR A 140 3.57 -7.17 -7.17
C THR A 140 3.93 -6.05 -6.19
N GLY A 141 3.18 -5.94 -5.10
CA GLY A 141 3.66 -5.28 -3.89
C GLY A 141 3.01 -3.98 -3.43
N VAL A 142 2.08 -3.37 -4.15
CA VAL A 142 1.21 -2.36 -3.53
C VAL A 142 0.03 -3.10 -2.91
N LEU A 143 0.12 -3.30 -1.62
CA LEU A 143 -0.96 -3.87 -0.84
C LEU A 143 -2.04 -2.81 -0.64
N ARG A 144 -3.31 -3.21 -0.72
CA ARG A 144 -4.39 -2.39 -0.19
C ARG A 144 -4.18 -2.22 1.31
N VAL A 145 -4.42 -1.02 1.78
CA VAL A 145 -4.47 -0.67 3.22
C VAL A 145 -5.86 -0.10 3.52
N PRO A 146 -6.89 -0.94 3.49
CA PRO A 146 -8.26 -0.50 3.71
C PRO A 146 -8.50 -0.11 5.17
N ASP A 147 -9.54 0.69 5.37
CA ASP A 147 -10.14 0.86 6.69
C ASP A 147 -11.07 -0.32 6.97
N VAL A 148 -11.19 -0.69 8.23
CA VAL A 148 -12.10 -1.74 8.71
C VAL A 148 -13.32 -1.13 9.39
N GLU A 149 -14.47 -1.73 9.16
CA GLU A 149 -15.67 -1.51 9.93
C GLU A 149 -16.30 -2.87 10.30
N THR A 150 -16.64 -3.06 11.58
CA THR A 150 -17.29 -4.29 12.08
C THR A 150 -18.77 -4.06 12.39
N ALA A 151 -19.51 -5.15 12.64
CA ALA A 151 -20.92 -5.09 12.97
C ALA A 151 -21.20 -4.31 14.28
N SER A 152 -20.31 -4.38 15.26
CA SER A 152 -20.39 -3.60 16.51
C SER A 152 -20.11 -2.10 16.32
N GLY A 153 -19.64 -1.69 15.14
CA GLY A 153 -19.29 -0.31 14.82
C GLY A 153 -17.86 0.07 15.16
N GLU A 154 -17.01 -0.90 15.50
CA GLU A 154 -15.57 -0.68 15.62
C GLU A 154 -15.00 -0.24 14.25
N LYS A 155 -14.14 0.76 14.26
CA LYS A 155 -13.47 1.28 13.06
C LYS A 155 -11.98 1.37 13.31
N THR A 156 -11.21 0.75 12.42
CA THR A 156 -9.75 0.81 12.42
C THR A 156 -9.29 1.31 11.07
N GLU A 157 -8.46 2.34 11.05
CA GLU A 157 -7.93 2.91 9.82
C GLU A 157 -6.67 2.17 9.36
N ARG A 158 -6.57 1.97 8.05
CA ARG A 158 -5.37 1.54 7.35
C ARG A 158 -4.75 0.23 7.86
N ILE A 159 -5.54 -0.81 7.93
CA ILE A 159 -5.02 -2.14 8.29
C ILE A 159 -4.17 -2.73 7.18
N VAL A 160 -3.23 -3.58 7.56
CA VAL A 160 -2.36 -4.33 6.65
C VAL A 160 -2.76 -5.81 6.61
N LEU A 161 -2.31 -6.53 5.59
CA LEU A 161 -2.68 -7.92 5.35
C LEU A 161 -2.48 -8.84 6.59
N LYS A 162 -1.40 -8.68 7.33
CA LYS A 162 -1.12 -9.48 8.54
C LYS A 162 -2.13 -9.32 9.69
N GLU A 163 -2.96 -8.27 9.63
CA GLU A 163 -3.98 -8.01 10.66
C GLU A 163 -5.33 -8.61 10.30
N THR A 164 -5.50 -9.09 9.07
CA THR A 164 -6.78 -9.63 8.58
C THR A 164 -7.23 -10.87 9.32
N ASP A 165 -6.29 -11.73 9.76
CA ASP A 165 -6.60 -12.95 10.51
C ASP A 165 -7.36 -12.66 11.81
N TYR A 166 -7.03 -11.54 12.47
CA TYR A 166 -7.78 -11.08 13.64
C TYR A 166 -9.25 -10.81 13.30
N TYR A 167 -9.53 -10.05 12.25
CA TYR A 167 -10.89 -9.71 11.85
C TYR A 167 -11.67 -10.92 11.31
N ILE A 168 -11.00 -11.82 10.60
CA ILE A 168 -11.59 -13.10 10.16
C ILE A 168 -11.98 -13.94 11.38
N SER A 169 -11.12 -14.02 12.40
CA SER A 169 -11.39 -14.78 13.61
C SER A 169 -12.59 -14.23 14.40
N LEU A 170 -12.79 -12.90 14.43
CA LEU A 170 -13.94 -12.29 15.09
C LEU A 170 -15.28 -12.80 14.51
N VAL A 171 -15.36 -12.91 13.18
CA VAL A 171 -16.55 -13.42 12.50
C VAL A 171 -16.66 -14.94 12.66
N ALA A 172 -15.58 -15.69 12.48
CA ALA A 172 -15.56 -17.14 12.64
C ALA A 172 -15.99 -17.59 14.04
N GLU A 173 -15.57 -16.88 15.08
CA GLU A 173 -15.91 -17.15 16.47
C GLU A 173 -17.31 -16.61 16.87
N GLY A 174 -17.97 -15.89 15.97
CA GLY A 174 -19.28 -15.28 16.22
C GLY A 174 -19.24 -14.08 17.18
N LYS A 175 -18.10 -13.41 17.30
CA LYS A 175 -17.95 -12.16 18.06
C LYS A 175 -18.44 -10.96 17.26
N GLU A 176 -18.31 -11.02 15.95
CA GLU A 176 -18.84 -10.06 14.99
C GLU A 176 -19.65 -10.78 13.91
N ASP A 177 -20.73 -10.16 13.41
CA ASP A 177 -21.54 -10.74 12.32
C ASP A 177 -20.91 -10.52 10.96
N PHE A 178 -20.30 -9.34 10.77
CA PHE A 178 -19.65 -8.98 9.53
C PHE A 178 -18.44 -8.11 9.74
N VAL A 179 -17.57 -8.10 8.73
CA VAL A 179 -16.45 -7.17 8.59
C VAL A 179 -16.47 -6.60 7.18
N ILE A 180 -16.16 -5.30 7.07
CA ILE A 180 -16.02 -4.58 5.81
C ILE A 180 -14.63 -3.98 5.74
N PHE A 181 -13.87 -4.32 4.70
CA PHE A 181 -12.61 -3.68 4.33
C PHE A 181 -12.89 -2.63 3.28
N LYS A 182 -12.77 -1.34 3.63
CA LYS A 182 -13.09 -0.20 2.76
C LYS A 182 -11.83 0.43 2.20
N SER A 183 -11.74 0.53 0.89
CA SER A 183 -10.67 1.27 0.18
C SER A 183 -11.29 2.35 -0.72
N HIS A 184 -10.45 3.24 -1.25
CA HIS A 184 -10.91 4.34 -2.11
C HIS A 184 -11.58 3.86 -3.41
N ASP A 185 -11.23 2.67 -3.88
CA ASP A 185 -11.70 2.05 -5.12
C ASP A 185 -12.87 1.08 -4.94
N GLY A 186 -13.27 0.80 -3.68
CA GLY A 186 -14.35 -0.11 -3.37
C GLY A 186 -14.32 -0.66 -1.96
N PHE A 187 -14.98 -1.79 -1.75
CA PHE A 187 -14.92 -2.50 -0.49
C PHE A 187 -15.05 -4.01 -0.69
N PHE A 188 -14.54 -4.75 0.26
CA PHE A 188 -14.74 -6.20 0.41
C PHE A 188 -15.43 -6.45 1.74
N GLN A 189 -16.54 -7.18 1.73
CA GLN A 189 -17.28 -7.53 2.95
C GLN A 189 -17.52 -9.02 3.05
N PHE A 190 -17.57 -9.51 4.26
CA PHE A 190 -17.97 -10.88 4.56
C PHE A 190 -18.73 -10.96 5.87
N TYR A 191 -19.62 -11.93 5.96
CA TYR A 191 -20.36 -12.31 7.16
C TYR A 191 -20.43 -13.83 7.25
N GLY A 192 -20.62 -14.35 8.46
CA GLY A 192 -20.68 -15.78 8.65
C GLY A 192 -20.48 -16.24 10.09
N VAL A 193 -20.18 -17.53 10.27
CA VAL A 193 -19.81 -18.14 11.55
C VAL A 193 -19.14 -19.49 11.31
N GLY A 194 -18.17 -19.85 12.14
CA GLY A 194 -17.46 -21.13 12.03
C GLY A 194 -16.69 -21.23 10.72
N ASP A 195 -17.09 -22.18 9.88
CA ASP A 195 -16.52 -22.42 8.54
C ASP A 195 -17.52 -22.09 7.40
N GLN A 196 -18.44 -21.18 7.65
CA GLN A 196 -19.47 -20.79 6.69
C GLN A 196 -19.51 -19.28 6.52
N PHE A 197 -19.09 -18.79 5.37
CA PHE A 197 -18.98 -17.36 5.07
C PHE A 197 -19.66 -17.01 3.76
N VAL A 198 -20.22 -15.82 3.68
CA VAL A 198 -20.68 -15.18 2.45
C VAL A 198 -19.89 -13.93 2.23
N CYS A 199 -19.37 -13.73 1.02
CA CYS A 199 -18.47 -12.63 0.69
C CYS A 199 -18.92 -11.89 -0.55
N GLU A 200 -18.71 -10.57 -0.52
CA GLU A 200 -18.96 -9.68 -1.65
C GLU A 200 -17.78 -8.72 -1.84
N ALA A 201 -17.42 -8.50 -3.10
CA ALA A 201 -16.46 -7.50 -3.49
C ALA A 201 -17.13 -6.44 -4.36
N TRP A 202 -16.91 -5.18 -4.03
CA TRP A 202 -17.46 -4.03 -4.72
C TRP A 202 -16.35 -3.15 -5.24
N PHE A 203 -16.45 -2.76 -6.53
CA PHE A 203 -15.48 -1.88 -7.19
C PHE A 203 -16.21 -0.66 -7.74
N HIS A 204 -15.62 0.53 -7.53
CA HIS A 204 -16.22 1.81 -7.89
C HIS A 204 -15.48 2.52 -9.02
N LEU A 205 -14.23 2.16 -9.30
CA LEU A 205 -13.49 2.70 -10.45
C LEU A 205 -14.14 2.22 -11.75
N ASN A 206 -14.37 3.13 -12.67
CA ASN A 206 -15.05 2.85 -13.96
C ASN A 206 -16.51 2.35 -13.85
N GLY A 207 -17.25 2.84 -12.85
CA GLY A 207 -18.64 2.48 -12.57
C GLY A 207 -18.76 1.45 -11.45
N ARG A 208 -19.93 1.41 -10.79
CA ARG A 208 -20.16 0.46 -9.70
C ARG A 208 -20.31 -0.96 -10.25
N ARG A 209 -19.55 -1.89 -9.71
CA ARG A 209 -19.64 -3.32 -10.00
C ARG A 209 -19.56 -4.11 -8.69
N ALA A 210 -20.41 -5.10 -8.58
CA ALA A 210 -20.50 -5.97 -7.41
C ALA A 210 -20.38 -7.44 -7.82
N TYR A 211 -19.69 -8.20 -7.01
CA TYR A 211 -19.41 -9.61 -7.23
C TYR A 211 -19.67 -10.39 -5.93
N ALA A 212 -20.52 -11.42 -6.01
CA ALA A 212 -20.64 -12.41 -4.96
C ALA A 212 -19.58 -13.49 -5.18
N LEU A 213 -18.83 -13.84 -4.15
CA LEU A 213 -17.95 -14.99 -4.20
C LEU A 213 -18.79 -16.26 -4.15
N ILE A 214 -18.35 -17.28 -4.84
CA ILE A 214 -19.05 -18.56 -4.91
C ILE A 214 -18.13 -19.71 -4.57
N ASN A 215 -18.67 -20.75 -3.96
CA ASN A 215 -17.99 -22.02 -3.77
C ASN A 215 -17.98 -22.78 -5.11
N PRO A 216 -16.82 -23.00 -5.74
CA PRO A 216 -16.73 -23.65 -7.04
C PRO A 216 -17.18 -25.12 -7.01
N ASP A 217 -17.15 -25.74 -5.82
CA ASP A 217 -17.53 -27.16 -5.63
C ASP A 217 -19.01 -27.34 -5.34
N CYS A 218 -19.78 -26.23 -5.25
CA CYS A 218 -21.20 -26.26 -4.93
C CYS A 218 -22.04 -25.61 -6.03
N ALA A 219 -22.77 -26.42 -6.80
CA ALA A 219 -23.71 -25.96 -7.82
C ALA A 219 -25.13 -25.66 -7.29
N ASP A 220 -25.39 -25.90 -6.01
CA ASP A 220 -26.73 -25.79 -5.41
C ASP A 220 -27.07 -24.31 -5.16
N THR A 221 -28.08 -23.83 -5.87
CA THR A 221 -28.60 -22.45 -5.78
C THR A 221 -29.76 -22.26 -4.82
N ARG A 222 -30.20 -23.32 -4.14
CA ARG A 222 -31.29 -23.20 -3.14
C ARG A 222 -30.84 -22.34 -1.97
N ARG A 223 -31.74 -21.52 -1.46
CA ARG A 223 -31.50 -20.72 -0.27
C ARG A 223 -31.47 -21.59 0.98
N VAL A 224 -30.53 -21.33 1.85
CA VAL A 224 -30.36 -22.03 3.12
C VAL A 224 -30.21 -21.02 4.25
N ASP A 225 -30.61 -21.43 5.45
CA ASP A 225 -30.41 -20.59 6.64
C ASP A 225 -28.96 -20.61 7.06
N LEU A 226 -28.35 -19.41 7.17
CA LEU A 226 -27.09 -19.16 7.85
C LEU A 226 -27.40 -18.35 9.10
N VAL A 227 -27.26 -18.99 10.26
CA VAL A 227 -27.56 -18.36 11.56
C VAL A 227 -26.27 -17.96 12.22
N THR A 228 -26.11 -16.67 12.45
CA THR A 228 -25.02 -16.08 13.22
C THR A 228 -25.55 -15.64 14.60
N PRO A 229 -24.67 -15.30 15.56
CA PRO A 229 -25.09 -14.82 16.87
C PRO A 229 -26.01 -13.59 16.85
N LEU A 230 -25.84 -12.72 15.85
CA LEU A 230 -26.54 -11.43 15.76
C LEU A 230 -27.66 -11.45 14.71
N GLY A 231 -27.78 -12.49 13.87
CA GLY A 231 -28.78 -12.50 12.82
C GLY A 231 -29.01 -13.82 12.12
N ARG A 232 -30.03 -13.81 11.23
CA ARG A 232 -30.30 -14.92 10.31
C ARG A 232 -30.26 -14.39 8.89
N TYR A 233 -29.47 -15.05 8.05
CA TYR A 233 -29.30 -14.76 6.64
C TYR A 233 -29.77 -15.94 5.79
N THR A 234 -30.15 -15.70 4.55
CA THR A 234 -30.64 -16.74 3.65
C THR A 234 -29.92 -16.71 2.30
N PRO A 235 -28.58 -16.93 2.29
CA PRO A 235 -27.82 -17.00 1.07
C PRO A 235 -28.20 -18.22 0.23
N ARG A 236 -27.78 -18.21 -1.05
CA ARG A 236 -27.80 -19.47 -1.84
C ARG A 236 -26.70 -20.38 -1.29
N LYS A 237 -26.90 -21.68 -1.30
CA LYS A 237 -25.93 -22.63 -0.76
C LYS A 237 -24.56 -22.51 -1.45
N ARG A 238 -24.55 -22.22 -2.75
CA ARG A 238 -23.32 -22.00 -3.52
C ARG A 238 -22.56 -20.71 -3.15
N ASP A 239 -23.22 -19.74 -2.49
CA ASP A 239 -22.59 -18.50 -2.05
C ASP A 239 -21.89 -18.66 -0.69
N ILE A 240 -22.02 -19.84 -0.05
CA ILE A 240 -21.35 -20.15 1.20
C ILE A 240 -19.97 -20.76 0.87
N ILE A 241 -18.93 -20.07 1.28
CA ILE A 241 -17.53 -20.47 1.14
C ILE A 241 -16.94 -20.89 2.49
N SER A 242 -15.88 -21.68 2.47
CA SER A 242 -15.13 -22.10 3.67
C SER A 242 -14.23 -20.99 4.19
N LEU A 243 -13.69 -21.19 5.41
CA LEU A 243 -12.66 -20.30 5.98
C LEU A 243 -11.42 -20.19 5.07
N GLU A 244 -10.92 -21.31 4.54
CA GLU A 244 -9.79 -21.32 3.61
C GLU A 244 -10.04 -20.51 2.33
N GLN A 245 -11.27 -20.62 1.80
CA GLN A 245 -11.69 -19.84 0.63
C GLN A 245 -11.83 -18.35 0.96
N LEU A 246 -12.33 -18.01 2.16
CA LEU A 246 -12.37 -16.63 2.66
C LEU A 246 -10.96 -16.04 2.80
N GLU A 247 -10.04 -16.74 3.46
CA GLU A 247 -8.63 -16.31 3.61
C GLU A 247 -7.99 -16.06 2.25
N THR A 248 -8.18 -16.98 1.30
CA THR A 248 -7.70 -16.81 -0.08
C THR A 248 -8.26 -15.55 -0.73
N ALA A 249 -9.56 -15.28 -0.54
CA ALA A 249 -10.22 -14.12 -1.13
C ALA A 249 -9.76 -12.80 -0.47
N VAL A 250 -9.61 -12.77 0.85
CA VAL A 250 -9.07 -11.62 1.59
C VAL A 250 -7.63 -11.32 1.15
N HIS A 251 -6.77 -12.35 1.08
CA HIS A 251 -5.42 -12.21 0.58
C HIS A 251 -5.38 -11.69 -0.86
N ALA A 252 -6.27 -12.19 -1.73
CA ALA A 252 -6.38 -11.69 -3.10
C ALA A 252 -6.82 -10.24 -3.14
N TYR A 253 -7.78 -9.81 -2.31
CA TYR A 253 -8.25 -8.43 -2.23
C TYR A 253 -7.16 -7.46 -1.77
N PHE A 254 -6.39 -7.84 -0.75
CA PHE A 254 -5.30 -7.00 -0.23
C PHE A 254 -4.10 -6.94 -1.19
N SER A 255 -3.81 -8.02 -1.91
CA SER A 255 -2.64 -8.15 -2.77
C SER A 255 -2.84 -7.68 -4.21
N ASN A 256 -4.08 -7.44 -4.64
CA ASN A 256 -4.41 -7.05 -6.02
C ASN A 256 -5.22 -5.75 -6.01
N LEU A 257 -4.65 -4.69 -6.55
CA LEU A 257 -5.32 -3.40 -6.64
C LEU A 257 -6.35 -3.35 -7.76
N GLU A 258 -6.11 -4.08 -8.85
CA GLU A 258 -7.03 -4.11 -9.98
C GLU A 258 -8.10 -5.18 -9.81
N GLU A 259 -9.33 -4.82 -10.19
CA GLU A 259 -10.48 -5.72 -10.20
C GLU A 259 -10.21 -6.99 -11.02
N ALA A 260 -9.62 -6.88 -12.20
CA ALA A 260 -9.35 -8.02 -13.07
C ALA A 260 -8.38 -9.02 -12.44
N ASP A 261 -7.35 -8.53 -11.75
CA ASP A 261 -6.35 -9.38 -11.08
C ASP A 261 -6.95 -10.08 -9.85
N PHE A 262 -7.82 -9.39 -9.10
CA PHE A 262 -8.58 -9.99 -8.01
C PHE A 262 -9.51 -11.10 -8.53
N LEU A 263 -10.32 -10.80 -9.56
CA LEU A 263 -11.28 -11.75 -10.13
C LEU A 263 -10.62 -12.97 -10.79
N ALA A 264 -9.35 -12.86 -11.19
CA ALA A 264 -8.58 -14.00 -11.67
C ALA A 264 -8.16 -14.99 -10.56
N LYS A 265 -8.28 -14.59 -9.28
CA LYS A 265 -7.84 -15.37 -8.12
C LYS A 265 -8.97 -16.07 -7.38
N VAL A 266 -10.20 -15.59 -7.52
CA VAL A 266 -11.35 -16.08 -6.77
C VAL A 266 -12.52 -16.43 -7.69
N PRO A 267 -13.27 -17.51 -7.40
CA PRO A 267 -14.52 -17.81 -8.09
C PRO A 267 -15.61 -16.78 -7.73
N TYR A 268 -16.34 -16.28 -8.70
CA TYR A 268 -17.33 -15.22 -8.48
C TYR A 268 -18.51 -15.32 -9.44
N GLU A 269 -19.59 -14.64 -9.06
CA GLU A 269 -20.72 -14.29 -9.93
C GLU A 269 -20.95 -12.79 -9.87
N LYS A 270 -21.11 -12.16 -11.04
CA LYS A 270 -21.44 -10.73 -11.11
C LYS A 270 -22.87 -10.50 -10.63
N MET A 271 -23.05 -9.57 -9.70
CA MET A 271 -24.36 -9.20 -9.19
C MET A 271 -25.04 -8.22 -10.17
N GLU A 272 -26.35 -8.45 -10.41
CA GLU A 272 -27.19 -7.46 -11.11
C GLU A 272 -27.53 -6.33 -10.13
N MET A 273 -27.25 -5.09 -10.54
CA MET A 273 -27.54 -3.88 -9.75
C MET A 273 -28.78 -3.16 -10.27
#